data_3f6c136bc60c641b9092f98395f1aab2
#
_entry.id   3f6c136bc60c641b9092f98395f1aab2
#
_cell.length_a   1.000
_cell.length_b   1.000
_cell.length_c   1.000
_cell.angle_alpha   90.00
_cell.angle_beta   90.00
_cell.angle_gamma   90.00
#
_symmetry.space_group_name_H-M   'P 1'
#
loop_
_entity.id
_entity.type
_entity.pdbx_description
1 polymer ?
#
loop_
_entity_poly.entity_id
_entity_poly.type
_entity_poly.pdbx_seq_one_letter_code
_entity_poly.pdbx_strand_id
1 'polypeptide(L)'
;MTGSPPTALSDARLTVFRQGGRGSESAFTDADGRYTVQDLPAGRYTVTARRGGYLQLQYGQLRSFEPGTPLQLASGDTLTGVDFQLPRGAVITGTVFDQNGQPAVGVRVAAQRYQFASGRWDMVGIGRDDSTDDRGVYRLLDLPPGEYYVEASSRFASNQPGRSGPTYYPSSSDLGSAQRVSLQVAEERLGIDVSLTLSQTARLTGRVIDASGRPLASARSVSLVGRNPSGLRNRGATIQSDGSFVVEGVPPGEYTLYTSTPATEGPVQFAMTDLVMAGVDLAQVVLRTTTGATATGTIAVAGGVEVPFLPDDLQMFTMPMGFVGVQAGRGIGQVNQDWSFAIHGMGDAQLIRVLGLPEAWELEAVLLNGRDITDQPVHLPGGRTTDEFRVVVTDNTTRLQATIVDDSGRPVTDCRVVIFAADETRWAYPSRFVRAVRPDQHGTIDVRGLPTEHYLAFAAAGIARGSETNPEFLEQISRIAVSFTLGAGETRDVTIPVGALR
;
A
#
# COMPACT_ATOMS: atom_id res chain seq x y z
N MET A 1 -17.24 -20.42 -27.52
CA MET A 1 -16.17 -21.11 -26.73
C MET A 1 -16.87 -22.11 -25.83
N THR A 2 -16.79 -23.40 -26.14
CA THR A 2 -17.33 -24.47 -25.30
C THR A 2 -16.36 -24.73 -24.13
N GLY A 3 -16.50 -23.97 -23.05
CA GLY A 3 -15.79 -24.25 -21.81
C GLY A 3 -16.34 -25.53 -21.18
N SER A 4 -15.48 -26.44 -20.71
CA SER A 4 -15.89 -27.54 -19.86
C SER A 4 -16.72 -27.01 -18.68
N PRO A 5 -17.75 -27.73 -18.22
CA PRO A 5 -18.54 -27.29 -17.08
C PRO A 5 -17.61 -27.07 -15.86
N PRO A 6 -17.93 -26.10 -15.01
CA PRO A 6 -17.13 -25.84 -13.81
C PRO A 6 -17.06 -27.08 -12.96
N THR A 7 -15.85 -27.51 -12.58
CA THR A 7 -15.63 -28.65 -11.70
C THR A 7 -15.64 -28.17 -10.24
N ALA A 8 -16.37 -28.86 -9.39
CA ALA A 8 -16.35 -28.58 -7.96
C ALA A 8 -14.91 -28.64 -7.41
N LEU A 9 -14.55 -27.67 -6.60
CA LEU A 9 -13.22 -27.60 -5.98
C LEU A 9 -13.33 -27.91 -4.49
N SER A 10 -12.87 -29.10 -4.07
CA SER A 10 -12.68 -29.44 -2.67
C SER A 10 -11.44 -28.75 -2.08
N ASP A 11 -11.39 -28.61 -0.76
CA ASP A 11 -10.29 -28.03 0.00
C ASP A 11 -9.89 -26.59 -0.44
N ALA A 12 -10.80 -25.86 -1.05
CA ALA A 12 -10.63 -24.44 -1.25
C ALA A 12 -10.89 -23.69 0.07
N ARG A 13 -9.95 -22.88 0.49
CA ARG A 13 -10.09 -22.06 1.69
C ARG A 13 -10.84 -20.79 1.38
N LEU A 14 -11.92 -20.56 2.09
CA LEU A 14 -12.65 -19.29 2.13
C LEU A 14 -12.18 -18.51 3.36
N THR A 15 -11.95 -17.23 3.20
CA THR A 15 -11.64 -16.31 4.31
C THR A 15 -12.63 -15.16 4.24
N VAL A 16 -13.35 -14.95 5.34
CA VAL A 16 -14.36 -13.91 5.49
C VAL A 16 -13.83 -12.86 6.45
N PHE A 17 -13.67 -11.66 5.96
CA PHE A 17 -13.13 -10.52 6.70
C PHE A 17 -14.21 -9.44 6.84
N ARG A 18 -14.53 -9.05 8.09
CA ARG A 18 -15.46 -7.95 8.38
C ARG A 18 -14.73 -6.61 8.22
N GLN A 19 -15.26 -5.72 7.40
CA GLN A 19 -14.73 -4.37 7.28
C GLN A 19 -14.94 -3.59 8.58
N GLY A 20 -13.91 -2.91 9.07
CA GLY A 20 -13.94 -2.22 10.37
C GLY A 20 -13.86 -3.13 11.60
N GLY A 21 -13.86 -4.47 11.44
CA GLY A 21 -13.74 -5.44 12.52
C GLY A 21 -12.31 -5.95 12.75
N ARG A 22 -12.12 -6.68 13.87
CA ARG A 22 -10.88 -7.41 14.15
C ARG A 22 -11.09 -8.89 13.86
N GLY A 23 -10.11 -9.52 13.21
CA GLY A 23 -10.15 -10.97 12.91
C GLY A 23 -10.81 -11.32 11.58
N SER A 24 -10.74 -12.60 11.25
CA SER A 24 -11.36 -13.20 10.07
C SER A 24 -11.82 -14.62 10.38
N GLU A 25 -12.94 -15.03 9.79
CA GLU A 25 -13.42 -16.41 9.82
C GLU A 25 -12.98 -17.15 8.58
N SER A 26 -12.84 -18.48 8.71
CA SER A 26 -12.41 -19.33 7.59
C SER A 26 -13.25 -20.60 7.52
N ALA A 27 -13.52 -21.05 6.29
CA ALA A 27 -14.11 -22.35 6.01
C ALA A 27 -13.37 -23.02 4.85
N PHE A 28 -13.59 -24.32 4.68
CA PHE A 28 -13.07 -25.08 3.53
C PHE A 28 -14.24 -25.69 2.76
N THR A 29 -14.08 -25.82 1.47
CA THR A 29 -15.07 -26.50 0.63
C THR A 29 -14.99 -28.01 0.83
N ASP A 30 -16.16 -28.66 0.82
CA ASP A 30 -16.31 -30.13 0.80
C ASP A 30 -16.02 -30.73 -0.59
N ALA A 31 -16.29 -32.04 -0.76
CA ALA A 31 -16.08 -32.74 -2.02
C ALA A 31 -16.94 -32.21 -3.18
N ASP A 32 -18.10 -31.62 -2.86
CA ASP A 32 -19.01 -31.01 -3.83
C ASP A 32 -18.71 -29.52 -4.07
N GLY A 33 -17.64 -28.98 -3.46
CA GLY A 33 -17.25 -27.57 -3.54
C GLY A 33 -18.11 -26.63 -2.71
N ARG A 34 -18.91 -27.16 -1.75
CA ARG A 34 -19.80 -26.37 -0.90
C ARG A 34 -19.09 -25.95 0.38
N TYR A 35 -19.48 -24.80 0.90
CA TYR A 35 -18.98 -24.27 2.17
C TYR A 35 -20.08 -23.53 2.93
N THR A 36 -19.91 -23.41 4.22
CA THR A 36 -20.76 -22.61 5.10
C THR A 36 -19.89 -21.90 6.11
N VAL A 37 -20.19 -20.62 6.35
CA VAL A 37 -19.61 -19.82 7.45
C VAL A 37 -20.79 -19.37 8.32
N GLN A 38 -20.75 -19.64 9.62
CA GLN A 38 -21.84 -19.38 10.55
C GLN A 38 -21.44 -18.30 11.55
N ASP A 39 -22.44 -17.79 12.28
CA ASP A 39 -22.28 -16.89 13.42
C ASP A 39 -21.57 -15.57 13.10
N LEU A 40 -21.78 -15.08 11.88
CA LEU A 40 -21.25 -13.79 11.46
C LEU A 40 -22.14 -12.65 12.01
N PRO A 41 -21.58 -11.69 12.76
CA PRO A 41 -22.34 -10.50 13.16
C PRO A 41 -22.80 -9.68 11.95
N ALA A 42 -23.86 -8.89 12.11
CA ALA A 42 -24.26 -7.93 11.07
C ALA A 42 -23.08 -7.03 10.67
N GLY A 43 -22.93 -6.76 9.38
CA GLY A 43 -21.82 -5.95 8.90
C GLY A 43 -21.52 -6.12 7.41
N ARG A 44 -20.45 -5.44 6.97
CA ARG A 44 -19.95 -5.51 5.60
C ARG A 44 -18.73 -6.43 5.53
N TYR A 45 -18.75 -7.37 4.59
CA TYR A 45 -17.77 -8.45 4.52
C TYR A 45 -17.06 -8.50 3.17
N THR A 46 -15.78 -8.81 3.19
CA THR A 46 -15.03 -9.26 2.01
C THR A 46 -14.80 -10.76 2.13
N VAL A 47 -15.22 -11.52 1.14
CA VAL A 47 -15.01 -12.97 1.08
C VAL A 47 -13.96 -13.28 0.04
N THR A 48 -12.94 -14.05 0.40
CA THR A 48 -11.82 -14.41 -0.46
C THR A 48 -11.74 -15.94 -0.55
N ALA A 49 -11.63 -16.48 -1.76
CA ALA A 49 -11.42 -17.89 -2.02
C ALA A 49 -10.00 -18.14 -2.55
N ARG A 50 -9.33 -19.18 -2.02
CA ARG A 50 -7.99 -19.59 -2.42
C ARG A 50 -7.86 -21.10 -2.49
N ARG A 51 -7.18 -21.62 -3.52
CA ARG A 51 -6.75 -23.02 -3.65
C ARG A 51 -5.40 -23.11 -4.34
N GLY A 52 -4.56 -24.07 -3.96
CA GLY A 52 -3.28 -24.31 -4.65
C GLY A 52 -3.46 -24.57 -6.15
N GLY A 53 -2.66 -23.92 -7.00
CA GLY A 53 -2.74 -24.01 -8.46
C GLY A 53 -3.84 -23.17 -9.10
N TYR A 54 -4.52 -22.34 -8.31
CA TYR A 54 -5.55 -21.41 -8.79
C TYR A 54 -5.27 -20.00 -8.26
N LEU A 55 -5.72 -19.00 -8.99
CA LEU A 55 -5.66 -17.61 -8.52
C LEU A 55 -6.61 -17.41 -7.34
N GLN A 56 -6.13 -16.66 -6.36
CA GLN A 56 -6.98 -16.17 -5.28
C GLN A 56 -7.92 -15.10 -5.83
N LEU A 57 -9.21 -15.20 -5.52
CA LEU A 57 -10.21 -14.20 -5.88
C LEU A 57 -11.02 -13.74 -4.69
N GLN A 58 -11.46 -12.50 -4.74
CA GLN A 58 -12.54 -11.98 -3.89
C GLN A 58 -13.89 -12.22 -4.56
N TYR A 59 -14.95 -12.35 -3.77
CA TYR A 59 -16.32 -12.47 -4.30
C TYR A 59 -16.65 -11.32 -5.26
N GLY A 60 -17.23 -11.64 -6.42
CA GLY A 60 -17.57 -10.65 -7.44
C GLY A 60 -16.39 -9.96 -8.13
N GLN A 61 -15.17 -10.45 -7.94
CA GLN A 61 -13.99 -9.95 -8.65
C GLN A 61 -13.99 -10.49 -10.10
N LEU A 62 -14.26 -9.62 -11.06
CA LEU A 62 -14.30 -9.96 -12.48
C LEU A 62 -12.99 -9.65 -13.21
N ARG A 63 -12.18 -8.73 -12.69
CA ARG A 63 -10.91 -8.31 -13.31
C ARG A 63 -9.76 -8.49 -12.34
N SER A 64 -8.61 -8.83 -12.88
CA SER A 64 -7.38 -8.92 -12.11
C SER A 64 -7.06 -7.58 -11.48
N PHE A 65 -6.54 -7.62 -10.23
CA PHE A 65 -6.07 -6.44 -9.47
C PHE A 65 -7.16 -5.44 -9.04
N GLU A 66 -8.43 -5.70 -9.36
CA GLU A 66 -9.56 -4.96 -8.79
C GLU A 66 -10.02 -5.63 -7.49
N PRO A 67 -10.57 -4.90 -6.54
CA PRO A 67 -11.21 -5.49 -5.36
C PRO A 67 -12.49 -6.23 -5.77
N GLY A 68 -12.92 -7.20 -4.95
CA GLY A 68 -14.20 -7.88 -5.12
C GLY A 68 -15.39 -7.03 -4.66
N THR A 69 -16.57 -7.56 -4.84
CA THR A 69 -17.83 -6.98 -4.34
C THR A 69 -17.97 -7.30 -2.85
N PRO A 70 -18.07 -6.30 -1.98
CA PRO A 70 -18.35 -6.55 -0.58
C PRO A 70 -19.79 -7.05 -0.40
N LEU A 71 -20.01 -7.88 0.62
CA LEU A 71 -21.32 -8.41 0.98
C LEU A 71 -21.87 -7.71 2.22
N GLN A 72 -23.06 -7.20 2.14
CA GLN A 72 -23.79 -6.66 3.28
C GLN A 72 -24.62 -7.76 3.90
N LEU A 73 -24.43 -8.01 5.20
CA LEU A 73 -25.19 -8.99 6.00
C LEU A 73 -25.91 -8.26 7.11
N ALA A 74 -27.24 -8.35 7.16
CA ALA A 74 -28.03 -7.85 8.27
C ALA A 74 -28.14 -8.88 9.41
N SER A 75 -28.62 -8.47 10.55
CA SER A 75 -28.80 -9.39 11.70
C SER A 75 -29.87 -10.44 11.40
N GLY A 76 -29.50 -11.71 11.52
CA GLY A 76 -30.38 -12.85 11.24
C GLY A 76 -30.48 -13.26 9.78
N ASP A 77 -29.77 -12.55 8.88
CA ASP A 77 -29.78 -12.90 7.45
C ASP A 77 -28.97 -14.17 7.15
N THR A 78 -29.37 -14.84 6.08
CA THR A 78 -28.60 -15.90 5.43
C THR A 78 -28.38 -15.53 3.98
N LEU A 79 -27.11 -15.38 3.60
CA LEU A 79 -26.71 -15.15 2.20
C LEU A 79 -26.41 -16.49 1.52
N THR A 80 -27.02 -16.72 0.39
CA THR A 80 -26.78 -17.89 -0.48
C THR A 80 -26.30 -17.45 -1.86
N GLY A 81 -25.68 -18.35 -2.65
CA GLY A 81 -25.19 -18.02 -3.97
C GLY A 81 -23.89 -17.18 -3.94
N VAL A 82 -23.12 -17.28 -2.86
CA VAL A 82 -21.79 -16.66 -2.77
C VAL A 82 -20.78 -17.60 -3.43
N ASP A 83 -20.83 -17.66 -4.76
CA ASP A 83 -20.09 -18.63 -5.56
C ASP A 83 -18.79 -18.03 -6.12
N PHE A 84 -17.79 -18.90 -6.34
CA PHE A 84 -16.49 -18.54 -6.89
C PHE A 84 -16.15 -19.42 -8.09
N GLN A 85 -15.59 -18.82 -9.13
CA GLN A 85 -14.95 -19.52 -10.22
C GLN A 85 -13.46 -19.17 -10.22
N LEU A 86 -12.64 -20.03 -9.61
CA LEU A 86 -11.21 -19.79 -9.51
C LEU A 86 -10.51 -20.16 -10.82
N PRO A 87 -9.93 -19.21 -11.56
CA PRO A 87 -9.14 -19.51 -12.75
C PRO A 87 -7.77 -20.06 -12.35
N ARG A 88 -7.17 -20.84 -13.22
CA ARG A 88 -5.75 -21.18 -13.11
C ARG A 88 -4.91 -19.94 -13.39
N GLY A 89 -3.81 -19.81 -12.65
CA GLY A 89 -2.82 -18.77 -12.90
C GLY A 89 -2.09 -19.02 -14.22
N ALA A 90 -1.69 -17.93 -14.88
CA ALA A 90 -0.75 -18.00 -15.99
C ALA A 90 0.66 -18.22 -15.50
N VAL A 91 1.55 -18.63 -16.40
CA VAL A 91 2.94 -18.97 -16.13
C VAL A 91 3.85 -18.25 -17.13
N ILE A 92 4.97 -17.71 -16.65
CA ILE A 92 6.07 -17.24 -17.49
C ILE A 92 7.27 -18.17 -17.25
N THR A 93 7.88 -18.67 -18.33
CA THR A 93 9.08 -19.50 -18.27
C THR A 93 10.12 -18.98 -19.26
N GLY A 94 11.36 -19.00 -18.87
CA GLY A 94 12.49 -18.58 -19.71
C GLY A 94 13.81 -18.98 -19.09
N THR A 95 14.90 -18.56 -19.74
CA THR A 95 16.27 -18.79 -19.31
C THR A 95 16.94 -17.44 -19.04
N VAL A 96 17.70 -17.34 -17.98
CA VAL A 96 18.58 -16.19 -17.73
C VAL A 96 19.97 -16.54 -18.20
N PHE A 97 20.54 -15.65 -19.02
CA PHE A 97 21.91 -15.77 -19.52
C PHE A 97 22.80 -14.68 -18.89
N ASP A 98 24.03 -15.05 -18.60
CA ASP A 98 25.05 -14.08 -18.21
C ASP A 98 25.56 -13.29 -19.41
N GLN A 99 26.49 -12.36 -19.19
CA GLN A 99 27.08 -11.52 -20.25
C GLN A 99 27.91 -12.30 -21.27
N ASN A 100 28.25 -13.54 -21.00
CA ASN A 100 28.98 -14.44 -21.92
C ASN A 100 28.03 -15.33 -22.71
N GLY A 101 26.71 -15.19 -22.52
CA GLY A 101 25.70 -16.05 -23.11
C GLY A 101 25.57 -17.43 -22.45
N GLN A 102 26.17 -17.63 -21.27
CA GLN A 102 26.04 -18.88 -20.51
C GLN A 102 24.83 -18.81 -19.56
N PRO A 103 24.15 -19.92 -19.27
CA PRO A 103 23.09 -19.98 -18.29
C PRO A 103 23.54 -19.44 -16.92
N ALA A 104 22.77 -18.51 -16.37
CA ALA A 104 23.05 -17.86 -15.08
C ALA A 104 22.27 -18.54 -13.96
N VAL A 105 22.97 -19.17 -13.02
CA VAL A 105 22.42 -19.96 -11.91
C VAL A 105 22.14 -19.09 -10.70
N GLY A 106 21.02 -19.34 -9.98
CA GLY A 106 20.68 -18.69 -8.72
C GLY A 106 20.27 -17.21 -8.87
N VAL A 107 19.92 -16.78 -10.07
CA VAL A 107 19.39 -15.45 -10.34
C VAL A 107 17.93 -15.40 -9.91
N ARG A 108 17.56 -14.42 -9.08
CA ARG A 108 16.17 -14.18 -8.73
C ARG A 108 15.44 -13.54 -9.90
N VAL A 109 14.30 -14.12 -10.28
CA VAL A 109 13.41 -13.58 -11.32
C VAL A 109 12.04 -13.29 -10.71
N ALA A 110 11.45 -12.16 -11.08
CA ALA A 110 10.16 -11.73 -10.57
C ALA A 110 9.31 -11.09 -11.69
N ALA A 111 8.01 -11.37 -11.68
CA ALA A 111 7.04 -10.62 -12.49
C ALA A 111 6.61 -9.37 -11.73
N GLN A 112 6.64 -8.23 -12.39
CA GLN A 112 6.32 -6.94 -11.79
C GLN A 112 5.32 -6.16 -12.62
N ARG A 113 4.48 -5.37 -11.96
CA ARG A 113 3.58 -4.41 -12.61
C ARG A 113 3.92 -2.99 -12.21
N TYR A 114 3.88 -2.12 -13.21
CA TYR A 114 3.98 -0.68 -13.01
C TYR A 114 2.58 -0.14 -12.71
N GLN A 115 2.39 0.42 -11.54
CA GLN A 115 1.09 0.92 -11.09
C GLN A 115 1.24 2.16 -10.22
N PHE A 116 0.22 3.01 -10.21
CA PHE A 116 0.15 4.12 -9.28
C PHE A 116 -0.32 3.61 -7.92
N ALA A 117 0.39 3.95 -6.86
CA ALA A 117 0.03 3.56 -5.49
C ALA A 117 0.64 4.56 -4.50
N SER A 118 -0.13 4.91 -3.47
CA SER A 118 0.37 5.80 -2.40
C SER A 118 0.94 7.13 -2.92
N GLY A 119 0.27 7.73 -3.91
CA GLY A 119 0.64 9.03 -4.46
C GLY A 119 1.81 9.03 -5.45
N ARG A 120 2.24 7.86 -5.93
CA ARG A 120 3.34 7.76 -6.92
C ARG A 120 3.24 6.50 -7.78
N TRP A 121 3.95 6.51 -8.90
CA TRP A 121 4.18 5.31 -9.69
C TRP A 121 5.18 4.39 -8.99
N ASP A 122 4.88 3.11 -8.94
CA ASP A 122 5.77 2.10 -8.33
C ASP A 122 5.68 0.76 -9.08
N MET A 123 6.77 -0.03 -8.97
CA MET A 123 6.82 -1.41 -9.44
C MET A 123 6.39 -2.34 -8.32
N VAL A 124 5.35 -3.12 -8.53
CA VAL A 124 4.84 -4.07 -7.55
C VAL A 124 5.02 -5.49 -8.05
N GLY A 125 5.70 -6.32 -7.25
CA GLY A 125 5.86 -7.75 -7.53
C GLY A 125 4.53 -8.47 -7.47
N ILE A 126 4.27 -9.34 -8.44
CA ILE A 126 3.04 -10.11 -8.58
C ILE A 126 3.39 -11.61 -8.62
N GLY A 127 2.60 -12.41 -7.94
CA GLY A 127 2.85 -13.84 -7.82
C GLY A 127 4.06 -14.14 -6.91
N ARG A 128 4.69 -15.27 -7.16
CA ARG A 128 5.89 -15.70 -6.46
C ARG A 128 7.09 -15.48 -7.37
N ASP A 129 8.16 -14.90 -6.81
CA ASP A 129 9.47 -14.88 -7.45
C ASP A 129 10.07 -16.29 -7.45
N ASP A 130 10.94 -16.54 -8.43
CA ASP A 130 11.69 -17.79 -8.56
C ASP A 130 13.18 -17.51 -8.64
N SER A 131 14.00 -18.54 -8.52
CA SER A 131 15.43 -18.48 -8.73
C SER A 131 15.82 -19.48 -9.81
N THR A 132 16.67 -19.05 -10.74
CA THR A 132 17.11 -19.93 -11.82
C THR A 132 17.79 -21.20 -11.32
N ASP A 133 17.50 -22.33 -11.97
CA ASP A 133 18.12 -23.62 -11.73
C ASP A 133 19.56 -23.71 -12.30
N ASP A 134 20.17 -24.90 -12.29
CA ASP A 134 21.51 -25.16 -12.82
C ASP A 134 21.66 -24.99 -14.33
N ARG A 135 20.55 -24.89 -15.06
CA ARG A 135 20.48 -24.59 -16.50
C ARG A 135 20.08 -23.16 -16.78
N GLY A 136 19.98 -22.32 -15.75
CA GLY A 136 19.53 -20.94 -15.85
C GLY A 136 18.02 -20.78 -16.05
N VAL A 137 17.23 -21.86 -15.95
CA VAL A 137 15.77 -21.84 -16.21
C VAL A 137 15.03 -21.35 -14.98
N TYR A 138 13.98 -20.54 -15.20
CA TYR A 138 13.06 -20.07 -14.17
C TYR A 138 11.59 -20.29 -14.57
N ARG A 139 10.69 -20.31 -13.57
CA ARG A 139 9.24 -20.45 -13.78
C ARG A 139 8.44 -19.64 -12.79
N LEU A 140 7.84 -18.55 -13.25
CA LEU A 140 6.95 -17.70 -12.46
C LEU A 140 5.52 -18.22 -12.56
N LEU A 141 4.92 -18.53 -11.42
CA LEU A 141 3.62 -19.19 -11.30
C LEU A 141 2.55 -18.24 -10.72
N ASP A 142 1.29 -18.67 -10.82
CA ASP A 142 0.15 -18.02 -10.19
C ASP A 142 -0.02 -16.55 -10.62
N LEU A 143 0.27 -16.25 -11.90
CA LEU A 143 0.14 -14.91 -12.44
C LEU A 143 -1.28 -14.67 -12.95
N PRO A 144 -1.97 -13.60 -12.45
CA PRO A 144 -3.22 -13.16 -13.05
C PRO A 144 -3.03 -12.70 -14.51
N PRO A 145 -4.07 -12.72 -15.37
CA PRO A 145 -3.97 -12.11 -16.69
C PRO A 145 -3.66 -10.62 -16.59
N GLY A 146 -2.80 -10.12 -17.48
CA GLY A 146 -2.34 -8.73 -17.47
C GLY A 146 -0.99 -8.53 -18.13
N GLU A 147 -0.44 -7.31 -18.01
CA GLU A 147 0.88 -6.97 -18.54
C GLU A 147 1.92 -6.91 -17.43
N TYR A 148 3.09 -7.47 -17.70
CA TYR A 148 4.19 -7.63 -16.74
C TYR A 148 5.53 -7.19 -17.30
N TYR A 149 6.35 -6.66 -16.43
CA TYR A 149 7.79 -6.60 -16.61
C TYR A 149 8.41 -7.81 -15.90
N VAL A 150 9.31 -8.52 -16.58
CA VAL A 150 10.09 -9.61 -15.98
C VAL A 150 11.45 -9.05 -15.59
N GLU A 151 11.75 -9.08 -14.30
CA GLU A 151 12.99 -8.58 -13.72
C GLU A 151 13.86 -9.74 -13.25
N ALA A 152 15.11 -9.77 -13.72
CA ALA A 152 16.15 -10.65 -13.21
C ALA A 152 17.15 -9.87 -12.36
N SER A 153 17.42 -10.35 -11.14
CA SER A 153 18.36 -9.71 -10.21
C SER A 153 19.21 -10.76 -9.49
N SER A 154 20.54 -10.55 -9.45
CA SER A 154 21.43 -11.47 -8.77
C SER A 154 21.42 -11.28 -7.27
N ARG A 155 21.07 -12.33 -6.50
CA ARG A 155 21.16 -12.32 -5.03
C ARG A 155 22.63 -12.24 -4.52
N PHE A 156 23.56 -12.73 -5.31
CA PHE A 156 24.97 -12.83 -4.92
C PHE A 156 25.84 -11.67 -5.40
N ALA A 157 25.26 -10.71 -6.14
CA ALA A 157 25.99 -9.56 -6.65
C ALA A 157 26.33 -8.52 -5.56
N SER A 158 25.90 -8.74 -4.31
CA SER A 158 26.12 -7.79 -3.21
C SER A 158 27.61 -7.64 -2.82
N ASN A 159 28.49 -8.60 -3.19
CA ASN A 159 29.88 -8.60 -2.76
C ASN A 159 30.91 -8.59 -3.92
N GLN A 160 30.47 -8.36 -5.17
CA GLN A 160 31.43 -8.24 -6.29
C GLN A 160 31.28 -6.85 -6.93
N PRO A 161 32.35 -6.03 -6.94
CA PRO A 161 32.36 -4.74 -7.64
C PRO A 161 32.00 -4.92 -9.12
N GLY A 162 31.11 -4.06 -9.65
CA GLY A 162 30.75 -4.04 -11.06
C GLY A 162 29.63 -4.99 -11.50
N ARG A 163 28.91 -5.67 -10.58
CA ARG A 163 27.80 -6.56 -10.90
C ARG A 163 26.44 -6.01 -10.48
N SER A 164 25.72 -5.76 -11.46
CA SER A 164 24.31 -5.81 -11.89
C SER A 164 23.29 -5.20 -10.94
N GLY A 165 22.76 -4.06 -11.33
CA GLY A 165 21.41 -3.65 -11.08
C GLY A 165 20.40 -4.69 -11.65
N PRO A 166 19.08 -4.45 -11.48
CA PRO A 166 18.07 -5.28 -12.12
C PRO A 166 18.22 -5.23 -13.65
N THR A 167 17.99 -6.36 -14.30
CA THR A 167 17.87 -6.46 -15.74
C THR A 167 16.43 -6.84 -16.08
N TYR A 168 15.78 -6.05 -16.92
CA TYR A 168 14.43 -6.31 -17.41
C TYR A 168 14.47 -7.02 -18.76
N TYR A 169 13.47 -7.87 -18.99
CA TYR A 169 13.30 -8.57 -20.27
C TYR A 169 13.26 -7.56 -21.45
N PRO A 170 13.96 -7.88 -22.58
CA PRO A 170 14.84 -9.01 -22.80
C PRO A 170 16.28 -8.80 -22.26
N SER A 171 16.77 -7.56 -22.12
CA SER A 171 18.15 -7.24 -21.71
C SER A 171 18.35 -5.78 -21.31
N SER A 172 17.35 -5.14 -20.75
CA SER A 172 17.41 -3.71 -20.40
C SER A 172 17.71 -3.48 -18.92
N SER A 173 18.59 -2.52 -18.63
CA SER A 173 18.77 -1.97 -17.28
C SER A 173 17.80 -0.81 -16.97
N ASP A 174 17.05 -0.34 -17.98
CA ASP A 174 16.07 0.73 -17.86
C ASP A 174 14.65 0.23 -18.18
N LEU A 175 13.69 0.62 -17.35
CA LEU A 175 12.29 0.21 -17.50
C LEU A 175 11.64 0.78 -18.77
N GLY A 176 12.05 1.98 -19.19
CA GLY A 176 11.49 2.63 -20.38
C GLY A 176 11.79 1.88 -21.68
N SER A 177 12.91 1.14 -21.73
CA SER A 177 13.30 0.30 -22.88
C SER A 177 13.00 -1.19 -22.68
N ALA A 178 12.42 -1.58 -21.54
CA ALA A 178 12.03 -2.95 -21.25
C ALA A 178 10.75 -3.36 -22.02
N GLN A 179 10.67 -4.62 -22.43
CA GLN A 179 9.49 -5.16 -23.07
C GLN A 179 8.52 -5.73 -22.04
N ARG A 180 7.23 -5.46 -22.24
CA ARG A 180 6.17 -6.05 -21.44
C ARG A 180 5.77 -7.42 -21.97
N VAL A 181 5.45 -8.32 -21.05
CA VAL A 181 4.90 -9.65 -21.33
C VAL A 181 3.42 -9.61 -21.01
N SER A 182 2.57 -9.79 -22.03
CA SER A 182 1.12 -9.89 -21.86
C SER A 182 0.73 -11.34 -21.63
N LEU A 183 -0.14 -11.59 -20.64
CA LEU A 183 -0.64 -12.91 -20.26
C LEU A 183 -2.17 -12.96 -20.32
N GLN A 184 -2.69 -14.06 -20.88
CA GLN A 184 -4.10 -14.42 -20.77
C GLN A 184 -4.33 -15.36 -19.58
N VAL A 185 -5.60 -15.64 -19.27
CA VAL A 185 -5.97 -16.61 -18.22
C VAL A 185 -5.40 -17.98 -18.54
N ALA A 186 -4.72 -18.61 -17.58
CA ALA A 186 -4.11 -19.94 -17.68
C ALA A 186 -3.11 -20.10 -18.85
N GLU A 187 -2.59 -19.01 -19.40
CA GLU A 187 -1.58 -19.03 -20.46
C GLU A 187 -0.22 -19.46 -19.91
N GLU A 188 0.47 -20.32 -20.61
CA GLU A 188 1.88 -20.62 -20.38
C GLU A 188 2.72 -19.90 -21.45
N ARG A 189 3.45 -18.86 -21.03
CA ARG A 189 4.31 -18.04 -21.88
C ARG A 189 5.75 -18.52 -21.78
N LEU A 190 6.23 -19.17 -22.82
CA LEU A 190 7.58 -19.75 -22.92
C LEU A 190 8.53 -18.78 -23.63
N GLY A 191 9.84 -18.95 -23.42
CA GLY A 191 10.89 -18.24 -24.14
C GLY A 191 11.03 -16.78 -23.74
N ILE A 192 10.66 -16.44 -22.52
CA ILE A 192 10.92 -15.08 -21.96
C ILE A 192 12.33 -15.08 -21.39
N ASP A 193 13.32 -15.08 -22.29
CA ASP A 193 14.71 -15.18 -21.93
C ASP A 193 15.30 -13.82 -21.58
N VAL A 194 16.07 -13.75 -20.49
CA VAL A 194 16.68 -12.51 -20.01
C VAL A 194 18.20 -12.61 -20.09
N SER A 195 18.82 -11.72 -20.87
CA SER A 195 20.28 -11.60 -20.91
C SER A 195 20.73 -10.52 -19.94
N LEU A 196 21.47 -10.92 -18.89
CA LEU A 196 21.93 -9.98 -17.86
C LEU A 196 22.86 -8.92 -18.46
N THR A 197 22.54 -7.67 -18.17
CA THR A 197 23.40 -6.53 -18.56
C THR A 197 24.29 -6.11 -17.39
N LEU A 198 25.52 -5.71 -17.68
CA LEU A 198 26.38 -5.07 -16.70
C LEU A 198 25.86 -3.65 -16.49
N SER A 199 25.25 -3.40 -15.35
CA SER A 199 25.02 -2.02 -14.92
C SER A 199 26.27 -1.49 -14.26
N GLN A 200 26.67 -0.28 -14.63
CA GLN A 200 27.69 0.44 -13.87
C GLN A 200 27.14 0.68 -12.46
N THR A 201 27.70 0.01 -11.49
CA THR A 201 27.30 0.18 -10.08
C THR A 201 28.42 0.84 -9.30
N ALA A 202 28.04 1.61 -8.31
CA ALA A 202 28.97 2.32 -7.44
C ALA A 202 28.86 1.81 -5.99
N ARG A 203 29.84 2.17 -5.19
CA ARG A 203 29.91 1.91 -3.76
C ARG A 203 29.46 3.17 -3.00
N LEU A 204 28.65 2.98 -1.99
CA LEU A 204 28.28 4.02 -1.03
C LEU A 204 28.92 3.72 0.32
N THR A 205 29.78 4.62 0.82
CA THR A 205 30.40 4.44 2.14
C THR A 205 30.07 5.61 3.05
N GLY A 206 29.97 5.32 4.34
CA GLY A 206 29.65 6.35 5.30
C GLY A 206 29.76 5.92 6.75
N ARG A 207 29.26 6.76 7.64
CA ARG A 207 29.19 6.51 9.08
C ARG A 207 27.86 6.93 9.66
N VAL A 208 27.40 6.16 10.65
CA VAL A 208 26.25 6.53 11.49
C VAL A 208 26.79 7.04 12.83
N ILE A 209 26.38 8.23 13.23
CA ILE A 209 26.78 8.87 14.47
C ILE A 209 25.55 9.36 15.23
N ASP A 210 25.64 9.39 16.56
CA ASP A 210 24.61 9.96 17.42
C ASP A 210 24.64 11.51 17.40
N ALA A 211 23.71 12.14 18.11
CA ALA A 211 23.63 13.60 18.22
C ALA A 211 24.91 14.23 18.80
N SER A 212 25.69 13.47 19.59
CA SER A 212 26.97 13.94 20.19
C SER A 212 28.17 13.71 19.25
N GLY A 213 27.98 13.06 18.10
CA GLY A 213 29.05 12.75 17.15
C GLY A 213 29.78 11.43 17.42
N ARG A 214 29.31 10.60 18.35
CA ARG A 214 29.90 9.28 18.65
C ARG A 214 29.32 8.23 17.68
N PRO A 215 30.10 7.21 17.31
CA PRO A 215 29.61 6.09 16.52
C PRO A 215 28.38 5.43 17.14
N LEU A 216 27.35 5.18 16.34
CA LEU A 216 26.11 4.53 16.78
C LEU A 216 26.05 3.08 16.25
N ALA A 217 26.62 2.14 17.01
CA ALA A 217 26.61 0.72 16.66
C ALA A 217 25.29 -0.01 17.00
N SER A 218 24.44 0.58 17.84
CA SER A 218 23.11 0.03 18.18
C SER A 218 22.13 0.07 17.00
N ALA A 219 22.32 0.96 16.03
CA ALA A 219 21.65 0.85 14.75
C ALA A 219 22.30 -0.28 13.94
N ARG A 220 21.60 -1.40 13.77
CA ARG A 220 22.19 -2.64 13.23
C ARG A 220 22.47 -2.57 11.73
N SER A 221 21.73 -1.76 10.99
CA SER A 221 21.86 -1.64 9.54
C SER A 221 21.45 -0.27 9.02
N VAL A 222 22.00 0.09 7.88
CA VAL A 222 21.46 1.13 7.02
C VAL A 222 20.62 0.48 5.91
N SER A 223 19.59 1.18 5.45
CA SER A 223 18.78 0.79 4.30
C SER A 223 18.78 1.89 3.26
N LEU A 224 19.01 1.51 2.02
CA LEU A 224 18.99 2.36 0.84
C LEU A 224 17.77 2.00 0.00
N VAL A 225 16.86 2.92 -0.18
CA VAL A 225 15.60 2.73 -0.92
C VAL A 225 15.58 3.63 -2.14
N GLY A 226 15.35 3.04 -3.32
CA GLY A 226 15.21 3.79 -4.56
C GLY A 226 13.95 4.65 -4.56
N ARG A 227 14.07 5.87 -5.03
CA ARG A 227 12.95 6.80 -5.18
C ARG A 227 12.23 6.62 -6.53
N ASN A 228 12.91 6.10 -7.53
CA ASN A 228 12.35 5.81 -8.84
C ASN A 228 11.80 4.38 -8.91
N PRO A 229 10.67 4.16 -9.59
CA PRO A 229 10.03 2.84 -9.69
C PRO A 229 10.92 1.76 -10.32
N SER A 230 11.76 2.15 -11.28
CA SER A 230 12.70 1.28 -11.99
C SER A 230 14.03 1.05 -11.26
N GLY A 231 14.21 1.68 -10.10
CA GLY A 231 15.45 1.61 -9.35
C GLY A 231 15.52 0.43 -8.39
N LEU A 232 16.66 0.33 -7.71
CA LEU A 232 16.88 -0.62 -6.63
C LEU A 232 15.86 -0.39 -5.52
N ARG A 233 15.00 -1.39 -5.22
CA ARG A 233 13.90 -1.23 -4.26
C ARG A 233 14.37 -1.05 -2.82
N ASN A 234 15.26 -1.88 -2.37
CA ASN A 234 15.83 -1.82 -1.03
C ASN A 234 17.16 -2.58 -1.00
N ARG A 235 18.18 -1.95 -0.48
CA ARG A 235 19.47 -2.55 -0.20
C ARG A 235 19.96 -2.14 1.18
N GLY A 236 20.39 -3.10 1.97
CA GLY A 236 20.89 -2.84 3.31
C GLY A 236 22.37 -3.16 3.45
N ALA A 237 22.99 -2.54 4.42
CA ALA A 237 24.33 -2.89 4.86
C ALA A 237 24.39 -2.87 6.40
N THR A 238 25.19 -3.77 6.97
CA THR A 238 25.46 -3.83 8.42
C THR A 238 26.32 -2.64 8.83
N ILE A 239 25.99 -2.04 9.96
CA ILE A 239 26.79 -1.00 10.60
C ILE A 239 27.84 -1.69 11.47
N GLN A 240 29.10 -1.32 11.31
CA GLN A 240 30.22 -1.82 12.10
C GLN A 240 30.27 -1.13 13.49
N SER A 241 31.07 -1.69 14.39
CA SER A 241 31.21 -1.15 15.76
C SER A 241 31.73 0.28 15.83
N ASP A 242 32.45 0.72 14.80
CA ASP A 242 32.92 2.12 14.67
C ASP A 242 31.91 3.04 13.96
N GLY A 243 30.69 2.54 13.73
CA GLY A 243 29.62 3.24 13.03
C GLY A 243 29.73 3.24 11.51
N SER A 244 30.79 2.68 10.94
CA SER A 244 30.98 2.65 9.48
C SER A 244 30.03 1.67 8.79
N PHE A 245 29.69 1.96 7.53
CA PHE A 245 28.92 1.07 6.66
C PHE A 245 29.39 1.17 5.22
N VAL A 246 29.14 0.08 4.46
CA VAL A 246 29.41 -0.01 3.03
C VAL A 246 28.22 -0.64 2.33
N VAL A 247 27.60 0.08 1.39
CA VAL A 247 26.58 -0.45 0.48
C VAL A 247 27.22 -0.65 -0.89
N GLU A 248 27.36 -1.89 -1.30
CA GLU A 248 27.99 -2.26 -2.57
C GLU A 248 26.96 -2.35 -3.71
N GLY A 249 27.42 -2.14 -4.94
CA GLY A 249 26.67 -2.45 -6.15
C GLY A 249 25.43 -1.58 -6.33
N VAL A 250 25.49 -0.30 -5.97
CA VAL A 250 24.37 0.65 -6.12
C VAL A 250 24.32 1.18 -7.56
N PRO A 251 23.24 0.92 -8.31
CA PRO A 251 23.04 1.50 -9.65
C PRO A 251 22.91 3.03 -9.60
N PRO A 252 23.12 3.72 -10.72
CA PRO A 252 22.75 5.13 -10.83
C PRO A 252 21.26 5.35 -10.52
N GLY A 253 20.95 6.42 -9.81
CA GLY A 253 19.57 6.74 -9.44
C GLY A 253 19.45 7.63 -8.22
N GLU A 254 18.22 7.97 -7.88
CA GLU A 254 17.86 8.71 -6.67
C GLU A 254 17.45 7.76 -5.55
N TYR A 255 17.96 8.01 -4.36
CA TYR A 255 17.78 7.14 -3.21
C TYR A 255 17.50 7.91 -1.93
N THR A 256 16.79 7.26 -1.02
CA THR A 256 16.75 7.65 0.39
C THR A 256 17.54 6.64 1.21
N LEU A 257 18.61 7.08 1.85
CA LEU A 257 19.39 6.29 2.81
C LEU A 257 18.86 6.57 4.21
N TYR A 258 18.55 5.52 4.97
CA TYR A 258 18.06 5.67 6.32
C TYR A 258 18.55 4.57 7.26
N THR A 259 18.45 4.82 8.56
CA THR A 259 18.71 3.88 9.64
C THR A 259 17.78 4.16 10.83
N SER A 260 17.55 3.16 11.67
CA SER A 260 16.87 3.32 12.96
C SER A 260 17.39 2.32 13.98
N THR A 261 17.37 2.69 15.27
CA THR A 261 17.64 1.77 16.37
C THR A 261 16.39 0.97 16.74
N PRO A 262 16.54 -0.27 17.26
CA PRO A 262 15.42 -1.02 17.80
C PRO A 262 14.79 -0.31 19.02
N ALA A 263 13.46 -0.35 19.12
CA ALA A 263 12.75 0.21 20.29
C ALA A 263 13.06 -0.53 21.61
N THR A 264 13.61 -1.74 21.53
CA THR A 264 14.01 -2.54 22.71
C THR A 264 15.30 -2.05 23.39
N GLU A 265 16.05 -1.16 22.74
CA GLU A 265 17.35 -0.68 23.22
C GLU A 265 17.29 0.79 23.73
N GLY A 266 16.10 1.29 24.01
CA GLY A 266 15.87 2.66 24.49
C GLY A 266 15.06 3.51 23.50
N PRO A 267 15.07 4.83 23.62
CA PRO A 267 14.38 5.71 22.68
C PRO A 267 14.87 5.48 21.26
N VAL A 268 13.93 5.26 20.34
CA VAL A 268 14.26 5.04 18.93
C VAL A 268 14.99 6.26 18.38
N GLN A 269 16.19 6.03 17.89
CA GLN A 269 16.95 7.02 17.13
C GLN A 269 16.89 6.68 15.66
N PHE A 270 16.78 7.67 14.82
CA PHE A 270 16.78 7.48 13.37
C PHE A 270 17.50 8.60 12.65
N ALA A 271 17.95 8.29 11.43
CA ALA A 271 18.46 9.29 10.49
C ALA A 271 17.99 8.91 9.08
N MET A 272 17.76 9.90 8.25
CA MET A 272 17.57 9.69 6.83
C MET A 272 18.13 10.86 6.03
N THR A 273 18.56 10.57 4.81
CA THR A 273 19.03 11.56 3.85
C THR A 273 18.76 11.10 2.42
N ASP A 274 18.39 12.03 1.57
CA ASP A 274 18.28 11.78 0.15
C ASP A 274 19.66 11.93 -0.51
N LEU A 275 19.94 11.09 -1.49
CA LEU A 275 21.18 11.11 -2.24
C LEU A 275 20.99 10.67 -3.69
N VAL A 276 21.90 11.09 -4.55
CA VAL A 276 21.94 10.70 -5.95
C VAL A 276 23.22 9.92 -6.20
N MET A 277 23.09 8.71 -6.76
CA MET A 277 24.22 7.91 -7.23
C MET A 277 24.37 8.13 -8.73
N ALA A 278 25.50 8.70 -9.14
CA ALA A 278 25.79 9.01 -10.54
C ALA A 278 26.61 7.93 -11.26
N GLY A 279 26.70 6.71 -10.70
CA GLY A 279 27.53 5.62 -11.23
C GLY A 279 28.99 5.70 -10.81
N VAL A 280 29.33 6.61 -9.91
CA VAL A 280 30.65 6.75 -9.27
C VAL A 280 30.52 6.55 -7.76
N ASP A 281 31.57 6.09 -7.12
CA ASP A 281 31.60 5.85 -5.68
C ASP A 281 31.28 7.14 -4.91
N LEU A 282 30.37 7.03 -3.95
CA LEU A 282 30.01 8.10 -3.03
C LEU A 282 30.55 7.77 -1.64
N ALA A 283 31.49 8.57 -1.19
CA ALA A 283 32.19 8.32 0.08
C ALA A 283 31.84 9.38 1.14
N GLN A 284 32.10 9.02 2.40
CA GLN A 284 32.01 9.91 3.57
C GLN A 284 30.60 10.44 3.86
N VAL A 285 29.55 9.66 3.51
CA VAL A 285 28.19 10.01 3.90
C VAL A 285 28.03 9.88 5.41
N VAL A 286 27.56 10.92 6.06
CA VAL A 286 27.32 10.92 7.51
C VAL A 286 25.82 10.94 7.79
N LEU A 287 25.34 9.87 8.43
CA LEU A 287 24.01 9.82 9.01
C LEU A 287 24.08 10.19 10.49
N ARG A 288 23.62 11.38 10.83
CA ARG A 288 23.50 11.82 12.23
C ARG A 288 22.09 11.51 12.73
N THR A 289 21.99 10.62 13.72
CA THR A 289 20.69 10.23 14.26
C THR A 289 20.13 11.28 15.22
N THR A 290 18.81 11.27 15.29
CA THR A 290 18.01 12.04 16.24
C THR A 290 16.98 11.12 16.88
N THR A 291 16.53 11.43 18.09
CA THR A 291 15.37 10.77 18.71
C THR A 291 14.04 11.25 18.12
N GLY A 292 14.09 12.16 17.14
CA GLY A 292 12.91 12.82 16.62
C GLY A 292 12.31 13.82 17.59
N ALA A 293 11.19 14.41 17.20
CA ALA A 293 10.42 15.28 18.08
C ALA A 293 9.42 14.49 18.92
N THR A 294 9.00 15.09 20.03
CA THR A 294 7.86 14.59 20.82
C THR A 294 6.70 15.58 20.73
N ALA A 295 5.51 15.11 20.39
CA ALA A 295 4.28 15.87 20.47
C ALA A 295 3.48 15.39 21.67
N THR A 296 3.08 16.31 22.56
CA THR A 296 2.23 16.02 23.71
C THR A 296 0.94 16.82 23.63
N GLY A 297 -0.14 16.27 24.16
CA GLY A 297 -1.44 16.90 24.10
C GLY A 297 -2.54 16.08 24.75
N THR A 298 -3.78 16.44 24.42
CA THR A 298 -4.98 15.77 24.96
C THR A 298 -5.94 15.41 23.83
N ILE A 299 -6.71 14.34 24.03
CA ILE A 299 -7.88 14.04 23.22
C ILE A 299 -9.10 14.70 23.86
N ALA A 300 -9.88 15.37 23.05
CA ALA A 300 -11.14 15.98 23.44
C ALA A 300 -12.28 15.42 22.62
N VAL A 301 -13.44 15.31 23.22
CA VAL A 301 -14.67 14.88 22.56
C VAL A 301 -15.50 16.10 22.18
N ALA A 302 -15.88 16.22 20.91
CA ALA A 302 -16.76 17.29 20.46
C ALA A 302 -18.12 17.15 21.13
N GLY A 303 -18.72 18.30 21.51
CA GLY A 303 -20.02 18.32 22.18
C GLY A 303 -20.04 17.74 23.60
N GLY A 304 -18.94 17.21 24.11
CA GLY A 304 -18.84 16.69 25.50
C GLY A 304 -19.74 15.47 25.77
N VAL A 305 -20.02 14.68 24.75
CA VAL A 305 -20.83 13.43 24.87
C VAL A 305 -20.04 12.32 25.56
N GLU A 306 -20.76 11.39 26.19
CA GLU A 306 -20.15 10.21 26.79
C GLU A 306 -19.62 9.27 25.68
N VAL A 307 -18.40 8.77 25.85
CA VAL A 307 -17.75 7.93 24.85
C VAL A 307 -17.94 6.44 25.16
N PRO A 308 -18.18 5.58 24.15
CA PRO A 308 -18.37 4.14 24.34
C PRO A 308 -17.03 3.34 24.31
N PHE A 309 -15.90 3.98 24.50
CA PHE A 309 -14.57 3.38 24.41
C PHE A 309 -13.62 3.99 25.47
N LEU A 310 -12.57 3.27 25.76
CA LEU A 310 -11.58 3.70 26.76
C LEU A 310 -10.38 4.39 26.07
N PRO A 311 -9.65 5.27 26.79
CA PRO A 311 -8.44 5.88 26.26
C PRO A 311 -7.43 4.86 25.74
N ASP A 312 -7.26 3.71 26.43
CA ASP A 312 -6.33 2.64 26.07
C ASP A 312 -6.70 1.92 24.75
N ASP A 313 -7.94 2.06 24.27
CA ASP A 313 -8.37 1.55 22.96
C ASP A 313 -7.78 2.38 21.82
N LEU A 314 -7.34 3.60 22.12
CA LEU A 314 -6.83 4.56 21.14
C LEU A 314 -5.31 4.54 21.06
N GLN A 315 -4.82 4.69 19.84
CA GLN A 315 -3.39 4.87 19.58
C GLN A 315 -3.17 6.09 18.69
N MET A 316 -2.29 6.97 19.15
CA MET A 316 -1.80 8.08 18.33
C MET A 316 -0.68 7.60 17.41
N PHE A 317 -0.69 8.05 16.17
CA PHE A 317 0.39 7.77 15.23
C PHE A 317 0.59 8.91 14.25
N THR A 318 1.75 8.89 13.58
CA THR A 318 2.03 9.86 12.54
C THR A 318 2.16 9.22 11.17
N MET A 319 1.74 9.98 10.15
CA MET A 319 1.90 9.61 8.74
C MET A 319 2.82 10.61 8.06
N PRO A 320 3.96 10.16 7.50
CA PRO A 320 4.82 11.05 6.75
C PRO A 320 4.15 11.52 5.46
N MET A 321 4.37 12.76 5.08
CA MET A 321 4.01 13.26 3.76
C MET A 321 5.08 12.83 2.75
N GLY A 322 4.63 12.43 1.56
CA GLY A 322 5.52 12.08 0.45
C GLY A 322 5.97 10.61 0.46
N PHE A 323 7.28 10.35 0.44
CA PHE A 323 7.83 9.01 0.26
C PHE A 323 7.49 8.03 1.40
N VAL A 324 6.59 7.08 1.15
CA VAL A 324 6.05 6.14 2.15
C VAL A 324 6.91 4.88 2.34
N GLY A 325 7.98 4.70 1.54
CA GLY A 325 8.86 3.50 1.61
C GLY A 325 9.74 3.40 2.85
N VAL A 326 9.80 4.46 3.67
CA VAL A 326 10.66 4.54 4.85
C VAL A 326 9.80 4.54 6.12
N GLN A 327 10.10 3.64 7.04
CA GLN A 327 9.42 3.54 8.34
C GLN A 327 10.08 4.41 9.42
N ALA A 328 11.28 4.95 9.15
CA ALA A 328 12.01 5.80 10.08
C ALA A 328 11.27 7.12 10.35
N GLY A 329 11.26 7.54 11.61
CA GLY A 329 10.62 8.80 12.02
C GLY A 329 9.09 8.77 12.08
N ARG A 330 8.46 7.59 12.05
CA ARG A 330 7.04 7.45 12.40
C ARG A 330 6.87 7.51 13.90
N GLY A 331 6.20 8.56 14.36
CA GLY A 331 5.83 8.68 15.76
C GLY A 331 4.69 7.75 16.13
N ILE A 332 4.80 7.12 17.28
CA ILE A 332 3.73 6.32 17.89
C ILE A 332 3.56 6.79 19.33
N GLY A 333 2.32 6.88 19.79
CA GLY A 333 1.96 7.26 21.15
C GLY A 333 0.74 6.50 21.64
N GLN A 334 0.69 6.24 22.94
CA GLN A 334 -0.50 5.72 23.62
C GLN A 334 -1.27 6.87 24.25
N VAL A 335 -2.56 6.65 24.46
CA VAL A 335 -3.43 7.59 25.17
C VAL A 335 -3.55 7.12 26.62
N ASN A 336 -3.30 8.00 27.57
CA ASN A 336 -3.38 7.72 28.99
C ASN A 336 -4.82 7.82 29.50
N GLN A 337 -5.08 7.31 30.71
CA GLN A 337 -6.39 7.30 31.34
C GLN A 337 -7.01 8.71 31.54
N ASP A 338 -6.18 9.74 31.60
CA ASP A 338 -6.59 11.16 31.69
C ASP A 338 -6.77 11.82 30.31
N TRP A 339 -6.82 11.00 29.23
CA TRP A 339 -6.91 11.43 27.84
C TRP A 339 -5.69 12.22 27.34
N SER A 340 -4.63 12.31 28.10
CA SER A 340 -3.36 12.85 27.61
C SER A 340 -2.66 11.85 26.69
N PHE A 341 -1.81 12.36 25.80
CA PHE A 341 -0.96 11.51 24.96
C PHE A 341 0.43 12.09 24.76
N ALA A 342 1.37 11.21 24.42
CA ALA A 342 2.70 11.58 23.96
C ALA A 342 3.08 10.75 22.74
N ILE A 343 3.35 11.40 21.61
CA ILE A 343 3.87 10.77 20.39
C ILE A 343 5.36 11.00 20.33
N HIS A 344 6.14 9.93 20.39
CA HIS A 344 7.60 10.00 20.39
C HIS A 344 8.18 9.64 19.01
N GLY A 345 9.36 10.15 18.70
CA GLY A 345 10.12 9.76 17.52
C GLY A 345 9.58 10.34 16.21
N MET A 346 8.92 11.48 16.27
CA MET A 346 8.39 12.12 15.05
C MET A 346 9.53 12.68 14.19
N GLY A 347 9.51 12.31 12.92
CA GLY A 347 10.31 12.96 11.88
C GLY A 347 9.69 14.27 11.40
N ASP A 348 10.28 14.82 10.34
CA ASP A 348 9.77 16.04 9.71
C ASP A 348 8.53 15.76 8.84
N ALA A 349 7.71 16.78 8.62
CA ALA A 349 6.53 16.77 7.73
C ALA A 349 5.54 15.62 8.02
N GLN A 350 5.03 15.53 9.25
CA GLN A 350 4.12 14.45 9.67
C GLN A 350 2.68 14.94 9.85
N LEU A 351 1.72 14.11 9.42
CA LEU A 351 0.31 14.26 9.81
C LEU A 351 0.07 13.46 11.10
N ILE A 352 -0.65 14.02 12.06
CA ILE A 352 -1.08 13.33 13.28
C ILE A 352 -2.43 12.66 13.04
N ARG A 353 -2.56 11.40 13.47
CA ARG A 353 -3.76 10.58 13.31
C ARG A 353 -4.04 9.76 14.57
N VAL A 354 -5.26 9.27 14.71
CA VAL A 354 -5.72 8.40 15.78
C VAL A 354 -6.27 7.10 15.20
N LEU A 355 -5.95 5.98 15.82
CA LEU A 355 -6.50 4.65 15.55
C LEU A 355 -7.31 4.17 16.74
N GLY A 356 -8.19 3.20 16.52
CA GLY A 356 -8.98 2.55 17.57
C GLY A 356 -10.35 3.18 17.79
N LEU A 357 -10.69 4.27 17.09
CA LEU A 357 -12.03 4.84 17.13
C LEU A 357 -13.07 3.82 16.64
N PRO A 358 -14.22 3.65 17.32
CA PRO A 358 -15.33 2.87 16.79
C PRO A 358 -15.87 3.40 15.47
N GLU A 359 -16.62 2.58 14.74
CA GLU A 359 -17.14 2.91 13.38
C GLU A 359 -17.99 4.20 13.34
N ALA A 360 -18.67 4.53 14.46
CA ALA A 360 -19.49 5.74 14.56
C ALA A 360 -18.69 7.00 14.95
N TRP A 361 -17.38 6.89 15.10
CA TRP A 361 -16.51 7.97 15.57
C TRP A 361 -15.43 8.30 14.55
N GLU A 362 -15.06 9.57 14.45
CA GLU A 362 -14.00 10.01 13.56
C GLU A 362 -13.11 11.10 14.17
N LEU A 363 -11.97 11.31 13.55
CA LEU A 363 -11.11 12.45 13.81
C LEU A 363 -11.73 13.71 13.19
N GLU A 364 -12.20 14.61 14.03
CA GLU A 364 -12.71 15.92 13.60
C GLU A 364 -11.55 16.88 13.31
N ALA A 365 -10.70 17.12 14.31
CA ALA A 365 -9.61 18.09 14.18
C ALA A 365 -8.36 17.70 14.98
N VAL A 366 -7.20 18.14 14.48
CA VAL A 366 -5.96 18.24 15.21
C VAL A 366 -5.59 19.70 15.32
N LEU A 367 -5.57 20.23 16.52
CA LEU A 367 -5.25 21.63 16.80
C LEU A 367 -3.85 21.72 17.41
N LEU A 368 -3.06 22.69 16.98
CA LEU A 368 -1.80 23.08 17.62
C LEU A 368 -1.90 24.56 17.97
N ASN A 369 -1.83 24.89 19.25
CA ASN A 369 -2.03 26.26 19.75
C ASN A 369 -3.37 26.87 19.27
N GLY A 370 -4.43 26.05 19.20
CA GLY A 370 -5.75 26.45 18.73
C GLY A 370 -5.91 26.58 17.22
N ARG A 371 -4.85 26.41 16.43
CA ARG A 371 -4.89 26.41 14.97
C ARG A 371 -5.16 25.00 14.44
N ASP A 372 -6.10 24.87 13.54
CA ASP A 372 -6.36 23.59 12.85
C ASP A 372 -5.23 23.23 11.87
N ILE A 373 -4.63 22.09 12.14
CA ILE A 373 -3.55 21.49 11.34
C ILE A 373 -3.91 20.07 10.89
N THR A 374 -5.17 19.69 10.94
CA THR A 374 -5.62 18.30 10.73
C THR A 374 -5.05 17.69 9.45
N ASP A 375 -5.07 18.44 8.36
CA ASP A 375 -4.63 17.98 7.04
C ASP A 375 -3.38 18.74 6.54
N GLN A 376 -2.65 19.35 7.47
CA GLN A 376 -1.38 20.01 7.21
C GLN A 376 -0.24 19.26 7.92
N PRO A 377 0.90 19.05 7.26
CA PRO A 377 2.04 18.42 7.91
C PRO A 377 2.63 19.30 9.00
N VAL A 378 2.97 18.68 10.13
CA VAL A 378 3.64 19.33 11.25
C VAL A 378 5.14 19.19 11.06
N HIS A 379 5.86 20.30 11.16
CA HIS A 379 7.32 20.37 11.15
C HIS A 379 7.82 20.63 12.57
N LEU A 380 8.32 19.60 13.24
CA LEU A 380 8.83 19.72 14.60
C LEU A 380 10.35 19.52 14.62
N PRO A 381 11.09 20.40 15.31
CA PRO A 381 12.55 20.22 15.45
C PRO A 381 12.87 18.94 16.22
N GLY A 382 13.75 18.11 15.66
CA GLY A 382 14.18 16.88 16.31
C GLY A 382 14.77 17.10 17.69
N GLY A 383 14.47 16.18 18.61
CA GLY A 383 14.93 16.23 20.01
C GLY A 383 14.19 17.25 20.90
N ARG A 384 13.15 17.90 20.38
CA ARG A 384 12.32 18.83 21.18
C ARG A 384 10.94 18.21 21.45
N THR A 385 10.38 18.61 22.60
CA THR A 385 8.98 18.37 22.93
C THR A 385 8.19 19.62 22.57
N THR A 386 7.09 19.42 21.85
CA THR A 386 6.08 20.44 21.57
C THR A 386 4.78 19.98 22.24
N ASP A 387 4.29 20.79 23.12
CA ASP A 387 3.03 20.62 23.85
C ASP A 387 1.92 21.44 23.19
N GLU A 388 0.70 21.34 23.79
CA GLU A 388 -0.52 22.06 23.32
C GLU A 388 -1.17 21.49 22.06
N PHE A 389 -0.91 20.21 21.73
CA PHE A 389 -1.76 19.54 20.78
C PHE A 389 -3.11 19.18 21.40
N ARG A 390 -4.17 19.41 20.66
CA ARG A 390 -5.52 18.95 21.01
C ARG A 390 -6.09 18.19 19.83
N VAL A 391 -6.38 16.91 20.04
CA VAL A 391 -7.03 16.06 19.06
C VAL A 391 -8.49 15.99 19.40
N VAL A 392 -9.35 16.38 18.47
CA VAL A 392 -10.81 16.38 18.65
C VAL A 392 -11.40 15.20 17.90
N VAL A 393 -12.17 14.39 18.61
CA VAL A 393 -12.93 13.27 18.03
C VAL A 393 -14.42 13.53 18.17
N THR A 394 -15.21 13.01 17.23
CA THR A 394 -16.66 13.26 17.19
C THR A 394 -17.44 12.03 16.78
N ASP A 395 -18.66 11.89 17.26
CA ASP A 395 -19.68 10.95 16.80
C ASP A 395 -20.63 11.58 15.76
N ASN A 396 -20.50 12.89 15.52
CA ASN A 396 -21.25 13.61 14.50
C ASN A 396 -20.67 13.39 13.10
N THR A 397 -20.64 12.10 12.70
CA THR A 397 -19.98 11.68 11.47
C THR A 397 -20.84 11.92 10.24
N THR A 398 -20.22 12.36 9.17
CA THR A 398 -20.87 12.45 7.87
C THR A 398 -21.14 11.06 7.30
N ARG A 399 -22.18 10.92 6.49
CA ARG A 399 -22.51 9.67 5.80
C ARG A 399 -22.96 9.92 4.38
N LEU A 400 -22.28 9.31 3.43
CA LEU A 400 -22.69 9.27 2.04
C LEU A 400 -23.28 7.90 1.73
N GLN A 401 -24.56 7.84 1.37
CA GLN A 401 -25.21 6.68 0.80
C GLN A 401 -25.40 6.93 -0.69
N ALA A 402 -25.01 5.99 -1.55
CA ALA A 402 -25.27 6.17 -2.96
C ALA A 402 -25.65 4.86 -3.64
N THR A 403 -26.57 4.98 -4.64
CA THR A 403 -26.93 3.90 -5.53
C THR A 403 -26.23 4.13 -6.87
N ILE A 404 -25.53 3.12 -7.34
CA ILE A 404 -24.79 3.15 -8.62
C ILE A 404 -25.68 2.54 -9.69
N VAL A 405 -25.93 3.26 -10.77
CA VAL A 405 -26.90 2.84 -11.78
C VAL A 405 -26.32 2.88 -13.20
N ASP A 406 -26.86 2.02 -14.07
CA ASP A 406 -26.65 2.10 -15.53
C ASP A 406 -27.58 3.14 -16.18
N ASP A 407 -27.46 3.33 -17.49
CA ASP A 407 -28.29 4.28 -18.27
C ASP A 407 -29.79 3.94 -18.23
N SER A 408 -30.16 2.73 -17.81
CA SER A 408 -31.56 2.33 -17.62
C SER A 408 -32.06 2.45 -16.19
N GLY A 409 -31.21 2.96 -15.27
CA GLY A 409 -31.52 3.13 -13.83
C GLY A 409 -31.39 1.83 -13.03
N ARG A 410 -30.82 0.75 -13.58
CA ARG A 410 -30.63 -0.52 -12.86
C ARG A 410 -29.35 -0.47 -12.02
N PRO A 411 -29.36 -1.02 -10.79
CA PRO A 411 -28.17 -1.09 -9.96
C PRO A 411 -26.99 -1.82 -10.62
N VAL A 412 -25.78 -1.29 -10.46
CA VAL A 412 -24.53 -1.85 -10.99
C VAL A 412 -23.57 -2.17 -9.84
N THR A 413 -23.07 -3.40 -9.81
CA THR A 413 -22.11 -3.88 -8.81
C THR A 413 -20.68 -3.99 -9.34
N ASP A 414 -20.50 -4.15 -10.67
CA ASP A 414 -19.19 -4.29 -11.31
C ASP A 414 -18.61 -2.93 -11.70
N CYS A 415 -18.36 -2.12 -10.71
CA CYS A 415 -17.66 -0.85 -10.88
C CYS A 415 -16.89 -0.47 -9.61
N ARG A 416 -16.06 0.54 -9.72
CA ARG A 416 -15.41 1.20 -8.60
C ARG A 416 -15.87 2.65 -8.56
N VAL A 417 -16.15 3.15 -7.36
CA VAL A 417 -16.56 4.53 -7.12
C VAL A 417 -15.40 5.28 -6.50
N VAL A 418 -15.00 6.38 -7.10
CA VAL A 418 -14.01 7.31 -6.56
C VAL A 418 -14.76 8.56 -6.12
N ILE A 419 -14.62 8.90 -4.84
CA ILE A 419 -15.19 10.09 -4.19
C ILE A 419 -14.01 10.97 -3.79
N PHE A 420 -14.02 12.23 -4.16
CA PHE A 420 -12.92 13.15 -3.91
C PHE A 420 -13.40 14.59 -3.80
N ALA A 421 -12.69 15.40 -3.02
CA ALA A 421 -13.03 16.82 -2.88
C ALA A 421 -12.98 17.55 -4.22
N ALA A 422 -13.85 18.53 -4.42
CA ALA A 422 -13.79 19.41 -5.59
C ALA A 422 -12.57 20.34 -5.56
N ASP A 423 -12.03 20.62 -4.37
CA ASP A 423 -10.77 21.36 -4.17
C ASP A 423 -9.57 20.44 -4.41
N GLU A 424 -8.83 20.68 -5.48
CA GLU A 424 -7.64 19.91 -5.89
C GLU A 424 -6.54 19.92 -4.83
N THR A 425 -6.47 20.93 -3.98
CA THR A 425 -5.46 21.01 -2.90
C THR A 425 -5.64 19.91 -1.84
N ARG A 426 -6.83 19.27 -1.82
CA ARG A 426 -7.18 18.16 -0.94
C ARG A 426 -6.82 16.78 -1.47
N TRP A 427 -6.28 16.66 -2.69
CA TRP A 427 -6.00 15.37 -3.33
C TRP A 427 -4.64 14.76 -2.93
N ALA A 428 -3.73 15.58 -2.40
CA ALA A 428 -2.37 15.12 -2.06
C ALA A 428 -2.41 13.93 -1.07
N TYR A 429 -1.76 12.82 -1.44
CA TYR A 429 -1.67 11.64 -0.59
C TYR A 429 -0.73 11.85 0.62
N PRO A 430 -1.13 11.40 1.82
CA PRO A 430 -2.40 10.75 2.17
C PRO A 430 -3.53 11.75 2.44
N SER A 431 -4.70 11.54 1.83
CA SER A 431 -5.86 12.43 1.94
C SER A 431 -7.06 11.76 2.64
N ARG A 432 -7.74 12.48 3.53
CA ARG A 432 -9.04 12.08 4.09
C ARG A 432 -10.21 12.38 3.14
N PHE A 433 -9.97 13.23 2.16
CA PHE A 433 -10.97 13.73 1.21
C PHE A 433 -11.07 12.88 -0.05
N VAL A 434 -10.27 11.80 -0.15
CA VAL A 434 -10.29 10.89 -1.29
C VAL A 434 -10.60 9.49 -0.79
N ARG A 435 -11.63 8.85 -1.36
CA ARG A 435 -12.03 7.48 -1.07
C ARG A 435 -12.32 6.73 -2.36
N ALA A 436 -11.97 5.47 -2.38
CA ALA A 436 -12.36 4.58 -3.45
C ALA A 436 -13.00 3.32 -2.86
N VAL A 437 -14.22 3.06 -3.26
CA VAL A 437 -15.04 1.96 -2.74
C VAL A 437 -15.67 1.17 -3.88
N ARG A 438 -16.16 -0.04 -3.59
CA ARG A 438 -17.03 -0.78 -4.51
C ARG A 438 -18.44 -0.84 -3.96
N PRO A 439 -19.45 -0.84 -4.85
CA PRO A 439 -20.82 -1.14 -4.45
C PRO A 439 -20.91 -2.56 -3.84
N ASP A 440 -21.86 -2.75 -2.96
CA ASP A 440 -22.23 -4.07 -2.44
C ASP A 440 -23.05 -4.87 -3.48
N GLN A 441 -23.58 -6.02 -3.05
CA GLN A 441 -24.41 -6.90 -3.90
C GLN A 441 -25.71 -6.25 -4.41
N HIS A 442 -26.10 -5.11 -3.85
CA HIS A 442 -27.30 -4.35 -4.23
C HIS A 442 -26.99 -3.12 -5.11
N GLY A 443 -25.70 -2.89 -5.43
CA GLY A 443 -25.26 -1.73 -6.18
C GLY A 443 -25.21 -0.45 -5.33
N THR A 444 -25.11 -0.58 -3.99
CA THR A 444 -25.07 0.55 -3.07
C THR A 444 -23.71 0.71 -2.39
N ILE A 445 -23.37 1.94 -2.04
CA ILE A 445 -22.23 2.27 -1.20
C ILE A 445 -22.71 2.97 0.06
N ASP A 446 -22.01 2.75 1.17
CA ASP A 446 -22.16 3.47 2.44
C ASP A 446 -20.76 3.90 2.88
N VAL A 447 -20.48 5.20 2.83
CA VAL A 447 -19.19 5.78 3.17
C VAL A 447 -19.37 6.77 4.30
N ARG A 448 -18.62 6.57 5.39
CA ARG A 448 -18.66 7.43 6.57
C ARG A 448 -17.33 8.15 6.77
N GLY A 449 -17.37 9.25 7.50
CA GLY A 449 -16.19 9.96 7.93
C GLY A 449 -15.46 10.69 6.80
N LEU A 450 -16.17 11.13 5.79
CA LEU A 450 -15.65 12.13 4.86
C LEU A 450 -15.72 13.51 5.52
N PRO A 451 -14.67 14.31 5.56
CA PRO A 451 -14.76 15.68 6.09
C PRO A 451 -15.86 16.48 5.41
N THR A 452 -16.38 17.49 6.12
CA THR A 452 -17.33 18.45 5.54
C THR A 452 -16.69 19.20 4.37
N GLU A 453 -17.20 19.00 3.16
CA GLU A 453 -16.64 19.59 1.94
C GLU A 453 -17.61 19.44 0.74
N HIS A 454 -17.27 20.11 -0.36
CA HIS A 454 -17.88 19.88 -1.67
C HIS A 454 -17.13 18.74 -2.39
N TYR A 455 -17.87 17.70 -2.76
CA TYR A 455 -17.33 16.46 -3.32
C TYR A 455 -17.78 16.22 -4.74
N LEU A 456 -16.94 15.44 -5.44
CA LEU A 456 -17.19 14.85 -6.73
C LEU A 456 -17.17 13.33 -6.58
N ALA A 457 -18.07 12.62 -7.27
CA ALA A 457 -18.07 11.15 -7.30
C ALA A 457 -18.17 10.64 -8.74
N PHE A 458 -17.33 9.69 -9.06
CA PHE A 458 -17.30 9.03 -10.37
C PHE A 458 -17.28 7.51 -10.22
N ALA A 459 -18.12 6.82 -10.96
CA ALA A 459 -18.21 5.37 -10.98
C ALA A 459 -17.88 4.82 -12.36
N ALA A 460 -16.97 3.85 -12.45
CA ALA A 460 -16.68 3.14 -13.70
C ALA A 460 -16.13 1.74 -13.44
N ALA A 461 -16.31 0.85 -14.41
CA ALA A 461 -15.55 -0.38 -14.47
C ALA A 461 -14.10 -0.12 -14.91
N GLY A 462 -13.16 -0.94 -14.45
CA GLY A 462 -11.76 -0.85 -14.89
C GLY A 462 -10.91 0.23 -14.21
N ILE A 463 -11.41 0.93 -13.18
CA ILE A 463 -10.59 1.84 -12.38
C ILE A 463 -9.57 1.01 -11.59
N ALA A 464 -8.30 1.10 -11.97
CA ALA A 464 -7.22 0.37 -11.30
C ALA A 464 -7.08 0.82 -9.84
N ARG A 465 -6.67 -0.11 -8.99
CA ARG A 465 -6.36 0.20 -7.59
C ARG A 465 -5.18 1.17 -7.52
N GLY A 466 -5.34 2.25 -6.73
CA GLY A 466 -4.34 3.31 -6.58
C GLY A 466 -4.60 4.52 -7.48
N SER A 467 -5.37 4.38 -8.57
CA SER A 467 -5.72 5.52 -9.45
C SER A 467 -6.35 6.67 -8.68
N GLU A 468 -7.10 6.36 -7.61
CA GLU A 468 -7.71 7.37 -6.73
C GLU A 468 -6.71 8.29 -6.05
N THR A 469 -5.44 7.91 -6.00
CA THR A 469 -4.38 8.75 -5.42
C THR A 469 -3.56 9.49 -6.48
N ASN A 470 -3.92 9.36 -7.77
CA ASN A 470 -3.27 10.04 -8.88
C ASN A 470 -4.01 11.35 -9.23
N PRO A 471 -3.40 12.52 -9.01
CA PRO A 471 -4.04 13.81 -9.31
C PRO A 471 -4.45 13.96 -10.78
N GLU A 472 -3.67 13.47 -11.73
CA GLU A 472 -3.99 13.54 -13.17
C GLU A 472 -5.27 12.74 -13.49
N PHE A 473 -5.42 11.57 -12.85
CA PHE A 473 -6.64 10.76 -12.99
C PHE A 473 -7.84 11.49 -12.37
N LEU A 474 -7.69 12.07 -11.18
CA LEU A 474 -8.76 12.82 -10.52
C LEU A 474 -9.17 14.04 -11.35
N GLU A 475 -8.23 14.77 -11.93
CA GLU A 475 -8.51 15.88 -12.84
C GLU A 475 -9.28 15.41 -14.08
N GLN A 476 -8.90 14.27 -14.66
CA GLN A 476 -9.61 13.71 -15.83
C GLN A 476 -11.08 13.42 -15.51
N ILE A 477 -11.35 12.76 -14.38
CA ILE A 477 -12.72 12.35 -14.01
C ILE A 477 -13.54 13.49 -13.39
N SER A 478 -12.94 14.55 -12.87
CA SER A 478 -13.64 15.68 -12.25
C SER A 478 -14.65 16.34 -13.18
N ARG A 479 -14.37 16.36 -14.48
CA ARG A 479 -15.17 17.00 -15.52
C ARG A 479 -16.49 16.27 -15.82
N ILE A 480 -16.61 15.00 -15.42
CA ILE A 480 -17.72 14.10 -15.70
C ILE A 480 -18.33 13.49 -14.43
N ALA A 481 -17.81 13.86 -13.27
CA ALA A 481 -18.24 13.36 -11.98
C ALA A 481 -19.56 14.04 -11.51
N VAL A 482 -20.31 13.30 -10.68
CA VAL A 482 -21.49 13.84 -9.99
C VAL A 482 -21.04 14.69 -8.79
N SER A 483 -21.60 15.87 -8.67
CA SER A 483 -21.26 16.86 -7.64
C SER A 483 -22.27 16.86 -6.50
N PHE A 484 -21.79 16.93 -5.26
CA PHE A 484 -22.63 17.05 -4.07
C PHE A 484 -21.85 17.70 -2.91
N THR A 485 -22.55 18.16 -1.87
CA THR A 485 -21.94 18.71 -0.67
C THR A 485 -22.31 17.85 0.53
N LEU A 486 -21.38 17.68 1.47
CA LEU A 486 -21.60 17.06 2.78
C LEU A 486 -21.41 18.11 3.86
N GLY A 487 -22.47 18.35 4.64
CA GLY A 487 -22.43 19.14 5.88
C GLY A 487 -22.05 18.28 7.10
N ALA A 488 -21.74 18.94 8.22
CA ALA A 488 -21.39 18.24 9.46
C ALA A 488 -22.56 17.35 9.94
N GLY A 489 -22.28 16.06 10.20
CA GLY A 489 -23.27 15.07 10.63
C GLY A 489 -24.35 14.75 9.58
N GLU A 490 -24.21 15.25 8.37
CA GLU A 490 -25.20 15.03 7.30
C GLU A 490 -25.13 13.58 6.78
N THR A 491 -26.31 12.99 6.61
CA THR A 491 -26.47 11.80 5.75
C THR A 491 -26.98 12.26 4.40
N ARG A 492 -26.23 11.98 3.35
CA ARG A 492 -26.54 12.38 1.98
C ARG A 492 -26.79 11.17 1.10
N ASP A 493 -27.96 11.17 0.42
CA ASP A 493 -28.29 10.18 -0.60
C ASP A 493 -27.99 10.74 -1.99
N VAL A 494 -27.25 9.95 -2.81
CA VAL A 494 -26.83 10.34 -4.17
C VAL A 494 -27.03 9.17 -5.13
N THR A 495 -27.52 9.46 -6.34
CA THR A 495 -27.48 8.50 -7.45
C THR A 495 -26.30 8.81 -8.35
N ILE A 496 -25.44 7.80 -8.59
CA ILE A 496 -24.23 7.96 -9.39
C ILE A 496 -24.34 7.06 -10.64
N PRO A 497 -24.45 7.64 -11.84
CA PRO A 497 -24.42 6.86 -13.07
C PRO A 497 -23.02 6.28 -13.33
N VAL A 498 -22.96 5.07 -13.88
CA VAL A 498 -21.68 4.49 -14.35
C VAL A 498 -21.23 5.21 -15.60
N GLY A 499 -20.04 5.79 -15.55
CA GLY A 499 -19.37 6.42 -16.68
C GLY A 499 -18.45 5.48 -17.43
N ALA A 500 -17.93 5.94 -18.57
CA ALA A 500 -16.86 5.29 -19.32
C ALA A 500 -15.54 6.05 -19.11
N LEU A 501 -14.48 5.30 -18.80
CA LEU A 501 -13.11 5.83 -18.88
C LEU A 501 -12.75 6.00 -20.37
N ARG A 502 -12.43 7.21 -20.79
CA ARG A 502 -12.00 7.53 -22.17
C ARG A 502 -10.49 7.58 -22.27
#